data_7d6fa0000c628dc2e93bfcc6d2daa6bd
#
_entry.id   7d6fa0000c628dc2e93bfcc6d2daa6bd
#
_cell.length_a   1.000
_cell.length_b   1.000
_cell.length_c   1.000
_cell.angle_alpha   90.00
_cell.angle_beta   90.00
_cell.angle_gamma   90.00
#
_symmetry.space_group_name_H-M   'P 1'
#
loop_
_entity.id
_entity.type
_entity.pdbx_description
1 polymer ?
#
loop_
_entity_poly.entity_id
_entity_poly.type
_entity_poly.pdbx_seq_one_letter_code
_entity_poly.pdbx_strand_id
1 'polypeptide(L)'
;LLWGNKSFNQAIGGERVFRAKKNIMQIFPDITRELIPVEELEKSLHLVFEEKNYRVEMKRVDLHIDLRDSIEEVDADDLLIAVYLFDETELQRYIIANREQRLVCGLLYIDNYDEALECLEDVRRSLLTALIDRKVNKYMQNIDAIVKKLEKDKYLFVIQQKCLLHLQTTKFAILDEVRTINIGNEIAVTLSIGIGAESEKFDDC
;
A
#
# COMPACT_ATOMS: atom_id res chain seq x y z
N LEU A 1 3.31 -7.86 -34.37
CA LEU A 1 4.52 -8.44 -33.73
C LEU A 1 5.32 -9.18 -34.78
N LEU A 2 6.59 -8.80 -34.97
CA LEU A 2 7.49 -9.45 -35.91
C LEU A 2 8.19 -10.66 -35.30
N TRP A 3 8.65 -10.50 -34.06
CA TRP A 3 9.40 -11.53 -33.34
C TRP A 3 9.20 -11.42 -31.82
N GLY A 4 9.36 -12.52 -31.11
CA GLY A 4 9.38 -12.59 -29.66
C GLY A 4 10.19 -13.78 -29.16
N ASN A 5 10.90 -13.58 -28.06
CA ASN A 5 11.67 -14.65 -27.44
C ASN A 5 10.74 -15.68 -26.76
N LYS A 6 11.33 -16.80 -26.29
CA LYS A 6 10.60 -17.89 -25.65
C LYS A 6 9.82 -17.42 -24.41
N SER A 7 10.45 -16.58 -23.58
CA SER A 7 9.82 -16.05 -22.35
C SER A 7 8.64 -15.16 -22.64
N PHE A 8 8.77 -14.28 -23.64
CA PHE A 8 7.66 -13.44 -24.11
C PHE A 8 6.50 -14.30 -24.62
N ASN A 9 6.80 -15.32 -25.44
CA ASN A 9 5.77 -16.23 -25.97
C ASN A 9 5.05 -16.97 -24.85
N GLN A 10 5.76 -17.40 -23.80
CA GLN A 10 5.14 -18.02 -22.63
C GLN A 10 4.24 -17.06 -21.85
N ALA A 11 4.68 -15.80 -21.69
CA ALA A 11 3.93 -14.77 -20.97
C ALA A 11 2.58 -14.42 -21.64
N ILE A 12 2.52 -14.46 -22.99
CA ILE A 12 1.32 -14.08 -23.76
C ILE A 12 0.42 -15.26 -24.16
N GLY A 13 0.61 -16.45 -23.59
CA GLY A 13 -0.22 -17.62 -23.89
C GLY A 13 0.28 -18.50 -25.05
N GLY A 14 1.56 -18.36 -25.44
CA GLY A 14 2.25 -19.28 -26.35
C GLY A 14 2.23 -18.88 -27.83
N GLU A 15 2.83 -19.74 -28.67
CA GLU A 15 3.06 -19.50 -30.11
C GLU A 15 1.78 -19.22 -30.93
N ARG A 16 0.59 -19.58 -30.43
CA ARG A 16 -0.68 -19.34 -31.14
C ARG A 16 -0.95 -17.86 -31.38
N VAL A 17 -0.50 -16.99 -30.47
CA VAL A 17 -0.68 -15.52 -30.54
C VAL A 17 0.17 -14.95 -31.67
N PHE A 18 1.40 -15.45 -31.84
CA PHE A 18 2.29 -15.08 -32.93
C PHE A 18 1.76 -15.50 -34.29
N ARG A 19 1.32 -16.76 -34.42
CA ARG A 19 0.76 -17.28 -35.68
C ARG A 19 -0.47 -16.51 -36.13
N ALA A 20 -1.21 -15.90 -35.19
CA ALA A 20 -2.38 -15.08 -35.51
C ALA A 20 -2.04 -13.65 -35.96
N LYS A 21 -0.74 -13.27 -36.10
CA LYS A 21 -0.26 -11.90 -36.43
C LYS A 21 -0.96 -10.80 -35.62
N LYS A 22 -1.23 -11.06 -34.33
CA LYS A 22 -1.91 -10.09 -33.47
C LYS A 22 -1.07 -8.85 -33.25
N ASN A 23 -1.74 -7.70 -33.22
CA ASN A 23 -1.12 -6.44 -32.83
C ASN A 23 -0.87 -6.48 -31.29
N ILE A 24 0.21 -5.84 -30.84
CA ILE A 24 0.55 -5.74 -29.40
C ILE A 24 -0.59 -5.12 -28.59
N MET A 25 -1.32 -4.16 -29.14
CA MET A 25 -2.49 -3.54 -28.51
C MET A 25 -3.68 -4.50 -28.33
N GLN A 26 -3.74 -5.58 -29.11
CA GLN A 26 -4.76 -6.62 -28.94
C GLN A 26 -4.39 -7.62 -27.85
N ILE A 27 -3.11 -7.71 -27.50
CA ILE A 27 -2.60 -8.56 -26.43
C ILE A 27 -2.61 -7.79 -25.13
N PHE A 28 -2.15 -6.55 -25.17
CA PHE A 28 -2.08 -5.64 -24.04
C PHE A 28 -2.89 -4.38 -24.35
N PRO A 29 -4.19 -4.34 -24.01
CA PRO A 29 -5.06 -3.20 -24.30
C PRO A 29 -4.61 -1.89 -23.67
N ASP A 30 -3.86 -1.97 -22.57
CA ASP A 30 -3.30 -0.81 -21.88
C ASP A 30 -2.19 -0.10 -22.70
N ILE A 31 -1.63 -0.77 -23.72
CA ILE A 31 -0.68 -0.16 -24.63
C ILE A 31 -1.46 0.52 -25.76
N THR A 32 -1.66 1.84 -25.63
CA THR A 32 -2.30 2.66 -26.67
C THR A 32 -1.28 3.18 -27.68
N ARG A 33 -1.76 3.69 -28.83
CA ARG A 33 -0.88 4.30 -29.85
C ARG A 33 -0.08 5.49 -29.32
N GLU A 34 -0.64 6.26 -28.39
CA GLU A 34 -0.01 7.44 -27.80
C GLU A 34 1.18 7.09 -26.88
N LEU A 35 1.19 5.86 -26.36
CA LEU A 35 2.27 5.34 -25.54
C LEU A 35 3.44 4.77 -26.35
N ILE A 36 3.26 4.58 -27.64
CA ILE A 36 4.33 4.12 -28.51
C ILE A 36 5.35 5.25 -28.71
N PRO A 37 6.64 5.04 -28.44
CA PRO A 37 7.66 6.08 -28.59
C PRO A 37 7.94 6.35 -30.08
N VAL A 38 7.31 7.38 -30.63
CA VAL A 38 7.54 7.83 -31.99
C VAL A 38 8.63 8.91 -32.05
N GLU A 39 8.53 9.90 -31.15
CA GLU A 39 9.48 11.01 -31.06
C GLU A 39 10.55 10.76 -29.99
N GLU A 40 10.18 10.10 -28.91
CA GLU A 40 11.06 9.75 -27.80
C GLU A 40 11.85 8.48 -28.13
N LEU A 41 13.05 8.31 -27.54
CA LEU A 41 13.87 7.12 -27.73
C LEU A 41 13.34 5.91 -26.95
N GLU A 42 12.71 6.17 -25.78
CA GLU A 42 12.16 5.13 -24.93
C GLU A 42 10.95 5.62 -24.12
N LYS A 43 10.05 4.71 -23.82
CA LYS A 43 8.94 4.89 -22.87
C LYS A 43 8.79 3.67 -22.00
N SER A 44 8.40 3.88 -20.72
CA SER A 44 8.06 2.79 -19.81
C SER A 44 6.68 2.99 -19.22
N LEU A 45 5.99 1.88 -18.96
CA LEU A 45 4.70 1.85 -18.28
C LEU A 45 4.58 0.57 -17.45
N HIS A 46 3.65 0.60 -16.49
CA HIS A 46 3.27 -0.59 -15.73
C HIS A 46 1.89 -1.04 -16.18
N LEU A 47 1.70 -2.33 -16.33
CA LEU A 47 0.42 -2.94 -16.66
C LEU A 47 0.21 -4.25 -15.91
N VAL A 48 -1.05 -4.65 -15.79
CA VAL A 48 -1.43 -5.95 -15.22
C VAL A 48 -1.96 -6.82 -16.35
N PHE A 49 -1.38 -8.01 -16.49
CA PHE A 49 -1.80 -8.97 -17.48
C PHE A 49 -1.81 -10.39 -16.88
N GLU A 50 -2.93 -11.11 -17.00
CA GLU A 50 -3.12 -12.45 -16.42
C GLU A 50 -2.70 -12.54 -14.94
N GLU A 51 -3.17 -11.59 -14.12
CA GLU A 51 -2.88 -11.47 -12.68
C GLU A 51 -1.40 -11.21 -12.34
N LYS A 52 -0.58 -10.87 -13.33
CA LYS A 52 0.82 -10.52 -13.17
C LYS A 52 1.06 -9.04 -13.43
N ASN A 53 1.97 -8.46 -12.66
CA ASN A 53 2.41 -7.09 -12.83
C ASN A 53 3.65 -7.06 -13.73
N TYR A 54 3.55 -6.32 -14.82
CA TYR A 54 4.66 -6.14 -15.75
C TYR A 54 5.07 -4.69 -15.83
N ARG A 55 6.37 -4.44 -15.78
CA ARG A 55 6.95 -3.19 -16.28
C ARG A 55 7.33 -3.41 -17.74
N VAL A 56 6.76 -2.57 -18.60
CA VAL A 56 7.00 -2.62 -20.04
C VAL A 56 7.88 -1.45 -20.43
N GLU A 57 9.00 -1.75 -21.06
CA GLU A 57 9.86 -0.75 -21.69
C GLU A 57 9.76 -0.90 -23.21
N MET A 58 9.48 0.21 -23.87
CA MET A 58 9.45 0.30 -25.33
C MET A 58 10.58 1.20 -25.78
N LYS A 59 11.44 0.69 -26.67
CA LYS A 59 12.59 1.41 -27.20
C LYS A 59 12.54 1.45 -28.71
N ARG A 60 12.73 2.65 -29.28
CA ARG A 60 12.91 2.80 -30.70
C ARG A 60 14.24 2.17 -31.11
N VAL A 61 14.21 1.35 -32.16
CA VAL A 61 15.39 0.71 -32.73
C VAL A 61 15.71 1.35 -34.05
N ASP A 62 16.85 2.02 -34.12
CA ASP A 62 17.37 2.52 -35.38
C ASP A 62 18.12 1.37 -36.11
N LEU A 63 17.55 0.89 -37.20
CA LEU A 63 18.16 -0.16 -37.99
C LEU A 63 19.34 0.43 -38.79
N HIS A 64 20.55 -0.02 -38.43
CA HIS A 64 21.69 0.18 -39.33
C HIS A 64 21.47 -0.63 -40.63
N ILE A 65 22.01 -0.15 -41.73
CA ILE A 65 21.82 -0.70 -43.10
C ILE A 65 22.11 -2.21 -43.17
N ASP A 66 23.07 -2.72 -42.38
CA ASP A 66 23.49 -4.11 -42.37
C ASP A 66 22.46 -5.12 -41.80
N LEU A 67 21.44 -4.64 -41.05
CA LEU A 67 20.38 -5.50 -40.49
C LEU A 67 19.11 -5.50 -41.36
N ARG A 68 18.95 -4.52 -42.26
CA ARG A 68 17.78 -4.39 -43.14
C ARG A 68 17.66 -5.52 -44.13
N ASP A 69 18.79 -6.00 -44.65
CA ASP A 69 18.85 -7.12 -45.62
C ASP A 69 18.45 -8.47 -44.99
N SER A 70 18.35 -8.53 -43.65
CA SER A 70 18.00 -9.75 -42.92
C SER A 70 16.53 -9.85 -42.52
N ILE A 71 15.74 -8.77 -42.72
CA ILE A 71 14.33 -8.70 -42.36
C ILE A 71 13.49 -8.39 -43.59
N GLU A 72 13.04 -9.43 -44.27
CA GLU A 72 12.29 -9.35 -45.55
C GLU A 72 10.94 -8.59 -45.51
N GLU A 73 10.43 -8.22 -44.30
CA GLU A 73 9.11 -7.64 -44.13
C GLU A 73 9.13 -6.18 -43.59
N VAL A 74 10.29 -5.48 -43.59
CA VAL A 74 10.39 -4.12 -43.03
C VAL A 74 10.82 -3.13 -44.09
N ASP A 75 9.98 -2.15 -44.43
CA ASP A 75 10.31 -1.06 -45.31
C ASP A 75 11.31 -0.08 -44.65
N ALA A 76 12.07 0.65 -45.50
CA ALA A 76 13.13 1.54 -45.04
C ALA A 76 12.65 2.66 -44.08
N ASP A 77 11.38 3.01 -44.18
CA ASP A 77 10.73 4.08 -43.40
C ASP A 77 9.92 3.54 -42.19
N ASP A 78 9.88 2.22 -41.99
CA ASP A 78 9.14 1.62 -40.89
C ASP A 78 9.82 1.87 -39.54
N LEU A 79 9.04 2.30 -38.56
CA LEU A 79 9.47 2.46 -37.19
C LEU A 79 9.49 1.10 -36.46
N LEU A 80 10.69 0.63 -36.11
CA LEU A 80 10.86 -0.59 -35.33
C LEU A 80 10.96 -0.29 -33.84
N ILE A 81 10.15 -1.00 -33.03
CA ILE A 81 10.11 -0.83 -31.59
C ILE A 81 10.41 -2.15 -30.90
N ALA A 82 11.44 -2.16 -30.06
CA ALA A 82 11.73 -3.25 -29.15
C ALA A 82 10.87 -3.08 -27.88
N VAL A 83 10.14 -4.13 -27.52
CA VAL A 83 9.30 -4.15 -26.34
C VAL A 83 9.86 -5.17 -25.36
N TYR A 84 10.20 -4.70 -24.17
CA TYR A 84 10.70 -5.53 -23.07
C TYR A 84 9.64 -5.62 -21.99
N LEU A 85 9.30 -6.84 -21.57
CA LEU A 85 8.41 -7.12 -20.45
C LEU A 85 9.22 -7.66 -19.28
N PHE A 86 9.18 -6.97 -18.15
CA PHE A 86 9.78 -7.40 -16.90
C PHE A 86 8.65 -7.82 -15.95
N ASP A 87 8.62 -9.10 -15.58
CA ASP A 87 7.67 -9.60 -14.57
C ASP A 87 8.11 -9.08 -13.20
N GLU A 88 7.39 -8.11 -12.67
CA GLU A 88 7.62 -7.49 -11.36
C GLU A 88 6.61 -7.96 -10.30
N THR A 89 5.88 -9.04 -10.57
CA THR A 89 4.82 -9.54 -9.68
C THR A 89 5.35 -9.79 -8.27
N GLU A 90 6.46 -10.50 -8.13
CA GLU A 90 7.07 -10.75 -6.83
C GLU A 90 7.60 -9.47 -6.19
N LEU A 91 8.23 -8.59 -6.97
CA LEU A 91 8.72 -7.30 -6.48
C LEU A 91 7.58 -6.46 -5.92
N GLN A 92 6.45 -6.35 -6.63
CA GLN A 92 5.27 -5.62 -6.17
C GLN A 92 4.68 -6.24 -4.91
N ARG A 93 4.63 -7.57 -4.81
CA ARG A 93 4.20 -8.25 -3.57
C ARG A 93 5.10 -7.90 -2.38
N TYR A 94 6.41 -7.88 -2.57
CA TYR A 94 7.35 -7.50 -1.51
C TYR A 94 7.22 -6.03 -1.12
N ILE A 95 7.03 -5.13 -2.08
CA ILE A 95 6.82 -3.70 -1.80
C ILE A 95 5.55 -3.51 -0.96
N ILE A 96 4.44 -4.14 -1.35
CA ILE A 96 3.17 -4.07 -0.62
C ILE A 96 3.34 -4.66 0.79
N ALA A 97 3.89 -5.87 0.89
CA ALA A 97 4.11 -6.53 2.18
C ALA A 97 5.01 -5.69 3.11
N ASN A 98 6.08 -5.11 2.59
CA ASN A 98 6.97 -4.23 3.36
C ASN A 98 6.23 -2.99 3.85
N ARG A 99 5.42 -2.36 2.99
CA ARG A 99 4.62 -1.20 3.36
C ARG A 99 3.59 -1.53 4.45
N GLU A 100 2.90 -2.65 4.32
CA GLU A 100 1.88 -3.10 5.28
C GLU A 100 2.47 -3.45 6.65
N GLN A 101 3.72 -3.92 6.68
CA GLN A 101 4.43 -4.30 7.90
C GLN A 101 5.15 -3.12 8.57
N ARG A 102 5.20 -1.95 7.97
CA ARG A 102 5.78 -0.77 8.62
C ARG A 102 5.13 -0.52 9.96
N LEU A 103 5.94 -0.10 10.93
CA LEU A 103 5.44 0.27 12.25
C LEU A 103 4.98 1.73 12.25
N VAL A 104 3.82 1.93 12.84
CA VAL A 104 3.18 3.23 13.04
C VAL A 104 3.05 3.44 14.54
N CYS A 105 3.54 4.56 15.02
CA CYS A 105 3.45 4.94 16.43
C CYS A 105 2.27 5.89 16.64
N GLY A 106 1.61 5.77 17.78
CA GLY A 106 0.56 6.68 18.16
C GLY A 106 0.54 6.90 19.68
N LEU A 107 -0.05 8.03 20.05
CA LEU A 107 -0.33 8.38 21.44
C LEU A 107 -1.84 8.41 21.64
N LEU A 108 -2.29 7.79 22.73
CA LEU A 108 -3.64 7.90 23.23
C LEU A 108 -3.59 8.70 24.52
N TYR A 109 -4.39 9.74 24.60
CA TYR A 109 -4.47 10.66 25.71
C TYR A 109 -5.88 10.70 26.28
N ILE A 110 -6.01 10.63 27.60
CA ILE A 110 -7.28 10.83 28.30
C ILE A 110 -7.43 12.33 28.57
N ASP A 111 -8.32 13.01 27.85
CA ASP A 111 -8.39 14.48 27.84
C ASP A 111 -8.79 15.05 29.20
N ASN A 112 -9.72 14.39 29.89
CA ASN A 112 -10.34 14.88 31.13
C ASN A 112 -10.11 13.92 32.31
N TYR A 113 -8.86 13.38 32.42
CA TYR A 113 -8.55 12.36 33.42
C TYR A 113 -8.82 12.83 34.87
N ASP A 114 -8.30 13.99 35.23
CA ASP A 114 -8.39 14.50 36.60
C ASP A 114 -9.84 14.91 36.94
N GLU A 115 -10.55 15.57 36.03
CA GLU A 115 -11.94 15.98 36.18
C GLU A 115 -12.87 14.79 36.36
N ALA A 116 -12.65 13.72 35.59
CA ALA A 116 -13.46 12.50 35.69
C ALA A 116 -13.27 11.77 37.05
N LEU A 117 -12.14 12.01 37.73
CA LEU A 117 -11.82 11.41 39.00
C LEU A 117 -12.17 12.30 40.19
N GLU A 118 -12.29 13.63 40.00
CA GLU A 118 -12.45 14.59 41.11
C GLU A 118 -13.66 14.30 42.03
N CYS A 119 -14.80 13.95 41.40
CA CYS A 119 -16.04 13.68 42.14
C CYS A 119 -16.19 12.27 42.69
N LEU A 120 -15.16 11.42 42.54
CA LEU A 120 -15.22 10.02 42.95
C LEU A 120 -14.47 9.75 44.25
N GLU A 121 -15.01 8.83 45.09
CA GLU A 121 -14.31 8.29 46.21
C GLU A 121 -13.09 7.45 45.76
N ASP A 122 -12.06 7.33 46.59
CA ASP A 122 -10.78 6.67 46.26
C ASP A 122 -10.93 5.26 45.69
N VAL A 123 -11.86 4.47 46.22
CA VAL A 123 -12.12 3.11 45.69
C VAL A 123 -12.66 3.17 44.25
N ARG A 124 -13.58 4.10 43.99
CA ARG A 124 -14.15 4.30 42.64
C ARG A 124 -13.15 4.89 41.68
N ARG A 125 -12.26 5.81 42.11
CA ARG A 125 -11.14 6.30 41.31
C ARG A 125 -10.25 5.17 40.80
N SER A 126 -9.85 4.28 41.74
CA SER A 126 -9.04 3.12 41.38
C SER A 126 -9.77 2.18 40.41
N LEU A 127 -11.08 1.98 40.60
CA LEU A 127 -11.89 1.15 39.72
C LEU A 127 -12.03 1.78 38.31
N LEU A 128 -12.29 3.10 38.22
CA LEU A 128 -12.38 3.79 36.93
C LEU A 128 -11.10 3.66 36.14
N THR A 129 -9.96 3.93 36.79
CA THR A 129 -8.63 3.79 36.17
C THR A 129 -8.41 2.36 35.67
N ALA A 130 -8.72 1.36 36.46
CA ALA A 130 -8.56 -0.05 36.10
C ALA A 130 -9.48 -0.44 34.90
N LEU A 131 -10.69 0.09 34.82
CA LEU A 131 -11.62 -0.17 33.73
C LEU A 131 -11.14 0.49 32.44
N ILE A 132 -10.61 1.73 32.49
CA ILE A 132 -10.01 2.40 31.35
C ILE A 132 -8.81 1.60 30.84
N ASP A 133 -7.87 1.26 31.74
CA ASP A 133 -6.68 0.45 31.41
C ASP A 133 -7.08 -0.86 30.75
N ARG A 134 -8.06 -1.56 31.31
CA ARG A 134 -8.56 -2.81 30.74
C ARG A 134 -9.16 -2.63 29.35
N LYS A 135 -9.97 -1.60 29.13
CA LYS A 135 -10.57 -1.32 27.82
C LYS A 135 -9.52 -0.98 26.78
N VAL A 136 -8.59 -0.08 27.11
CA VAL A 136 -7.49 0.31 26.21
C VAL A 136 -6.65 -0.91 25.84
N ASN A 137 -6.19 -1.68 26.84
CA ASN A 137 -5.37 -2.86 26.59
C ASN A 137 -6.12 -3.91 25.75
N LYS A 138 -7.39 -4.20 26.05
CA LYS A 138 -8.19 -5.15 25.29
C LYS A 138 -8.39 -4.72 23.83
N TYR A 139 -8.69 -3.43 23.61
CA TYR A 139 -8.85 -2.91 22.28
C TYR A 139 -7.55 -2.98 21.47
N MET A 140 -6.44 -2.58 22.08
CA MET A 140 -5.12 -2.63 21.44
C MET A 140 -4.67 -4.08 21.15
N GLN A 141 -4.97 -5.03 22.01
CA GLN A 141 -4.72 -6.46 21.75
C GLN A 141 -5.51 -6.98 20.54
N ASN A 142 -6.74 -6.54 20.35
CA ASN A 142 -7.57 -6.98 19.21
C ASN A 142 -7.01 -6.54 17.84
N ILE A 143 -6.16 -5.54 17.81
CA ILE A 143 -5.48 -5.03 16.61
C ILE A 143 -3.98 -5.36 16.58
N ASP A 144 -3.55 -6.33 17.41
CA ASP A 144 -2.14 -6.73 17.55
C ASP A 144 -1.19 -5.56 17.86
N ALA A 145 -1.68 -4.54 18.57
CA ALA A 145 -0.88 -3.40 18.97
C ALA A 145 -0.03 -3.69 20.20
N ILE A 146 1.19 -3.18 20.19
CA ILE A 146 2.00 -3.05 21.40
C ILE A 146 1.56 -1.76 22.09
N VAL A 147 1.16 -1.84 23.35
CA VAL A 147 0.74 -0.67 24.14
C VAL A 147 1.54 -0.57 25.42
N LYS A 148 1.92 0.65 25.77
CA LYS A 148 2.62 0.98 27.02
C LYS A 148 2.01 2.23 27.63
N LYS A 149 1.57 2.13 28.89
CA LYS A 149 1.19 3.30 29.66
C LYS A 149 2.43 4.10 30.04
N LEU A 150 2.49 5.35 29.65
CA LEU A 150 3.60 6.27 29.94
C LEU A 150 3.35 7.06 31.21
N GLU A 151 2.16 7.63 31.32
CA GLU A 151 1.68 8.44 32.44
C GLU A 151 0.28 7.99 32.87
N LYS A 152 -0.29 8.61 33.88
CA LYS A 152 -1.63 8.27 34.38
C LYS A 152 -2.72 8.36 33.29
N ASP A 153 -2.55 9.27 32.35
CA ASP A 153 -3.48 9.67 31.30
C ASP A 153 -2.97 9.43 29.87
N LYS A 154 -1.74 8.89 29.71
CA LYS A 154 -1.10 8.74 28.40
C LYS A 154 -0.65 7.31 28.13
N TYR A 155 -0.93 6.83 26.91
CA TYR A 155 -0.48 5.54 26.40
C TYR A 155 0.22 5.73 25.06
N LEU A 156 1.41 5.15 24.94
CA LEU A 156 2.07 4.94 23.67
C LEU A 156 1.57 3.60 23.10
N PHE A 157 1.26 3.58 21.81
CA PHE A 157 1.01 2.34 21.10
C PHE A 157 1.77 2.28 19.78
N VAL A 158 2.06 1.05 19.35
CA VAL A 158 2.71 0.76 18.07
C VAL A 158 1.90 -0.30 17.36
N ILE A 159 1.55 -0.06 16.11
CA ILE A 159 0.77 -0.94 15.25
C ILE A 159 1.48 -1.15 13.91
N GLN A 160 1.06 -2.15 13.15
CA GLN A 160 1.44 -2.26 11.75
C GLN A 160 0.56 -1.33 10.88
N GLN A 161 1.14 -0.80 9.81
CA GLN A 161 0.46 0.10 8.87
C GLN A 161 -0.86 -0.48 8.36
N LYS A 162 -0.94 -1.79 8.10
CA LYS A 162 -2.17 -2.47 7.68
C LYS A 162 -3.34 -2.28 8.65
N CYS A 163 -3.06 -2.13 9.96
CA CYS A 163 -4.09 -1.95 10.99
C CYS A 163 -4.68 -0.54 11.00
N LEU A 164 -3.95 0.45 10.43
CA LEU A 164 -4.40 1.84 10.41
C LEU A 164 -5.69 2.02 9.61
N LEU A 165 -5.82 1.35 8.48
CA LEU A 165 -7.04 1.40 7.66
C LEU A 165 -8.26 0.87 8.44
N HIS A 166 -8.07 -0.21 9.21
CA HIS A 166 -9.13 -0.74 10.07
C HIS A 166 -9.54 0.27 11.16
N LEU A 167 -8.58 0.93 11.80
CA LEU A 167 -8.86 1.97 12.79
C LEU A 167 -9.64 3.15 12.18
N GLN A 168 -9.28 3.58 10.97
CA GLN A 168 -9.96 4.64 10.25
C GLN A 168 -11.39 4.25 9.87
N THR A 169 -11.60 3.04 9.34
CA THR A 169 -12.94 2.55 8.96
C THR A 169 -13.87 2.38 10.15
N THR A 170 -13.34 1.97 11.30
CA THR A 170 -14.10 1.87 12.55
C THR A 170 -14.19 3.21 13.29
N LYS A 171 -13.66 4.30 12.71
CA LYS A 171 -13.62 5.64 13.32
C LYS A 171 -13.05 5.62 14.74
N PHE A 172 -12.02 4.79 14.96
CA PHE A 172 -11.39 4.64 16.25
C PHE A 172 -12.43 4.31 17.35
N ALA A 173 -13.13 3.21 17.23
CA ALA A 173 -14.23 2.79 18.11
C ALA A 173 -13.87 2.81 19.61
N ILE A 174 -12.59 2.75 19.97
CA ILE A 174 -12.11 2.89 21.35
C ILE A 174 -12.57 4.20 22.01
N LEU A 175 -12.68 5.28 21.23
CA LEU A 175 -13.13 6.59 21.72
C LEU A 175 -14.56 6.49 22.30
N ASP A 176 -15.44 5.80 21.61
CA ASP A 176 -16.81 5.60 22.04
C ASP A 176 -16.89 4.54 23.15
N GLU A 177 -16.10 3.48 23.04
CA GLU A 177 -16.08 2.44 24.08
C GLU A 177 -15.67 2.96 25.45
N VAL A 178 -14.70 3.87 25.54
CA VAL A 178 -14.28 4.45 26.80
C VAL A 178 -15.34 5.42 27.35
N ARG A 179 -16.02 6.17 26.49
CA ARG A 179 -17.14 7.04 26.88
C ARG A 179 -18.26 6.29 27.59
N THR A 180 -18.46 5.01 27.28
CA THR A 180 -19.52 4.20 27.92
C THR A 180 -19.20 3.74 29.34
N ILE A 181 -17.98 3.97 29.82
CA ILE A 181 -17.60 3.61 31.20
C ILE A 181 -18.31 4.55 32.17
N ASN A 182 -19.22 4.00 32.93
CA ASN A 182 -19.95 4.72 33.99
C ASN A 182 -19.97 3.90 35.29
N ILE A 183 -19.37 4.45 36.30
CA ILE A 183 -19.37 3.88 37.67
C ILE A 183 -19.87 4.88 38.69
N GLY A 184 -20.65 5.86 38.24
CA GLY A 184 -21.13 6.99 39.03
C GLY A 184 -20.29 8.26 38.86
N ASN A 185 -19.43 8.29 37.83
CA ASN A 185 -18.75 9.51 37.39
C ASN A 185 -19.74 10.48 36.73
N GLU A 186 -19.71 11.74 37.13
CA GLU A 186 -20.59 12.79 36.58
C GLU A 186 -20.20 13.16 35.14
N ILE A 187 -18.91 13.08 34.84
CA ILE A 187 -18.34 13.43 33.53
C ILE A 187 -17.88 12.16 32.82
N ALA A 188 -18.31 11.96 31.58
CA ALA A 188 -17.83 10.86 30.75
C ALA A 188 -16.36 11.04 30.41
N VAL A 189 -15.61 9.92 30.45
CA VAL A 189 -14.19 9.92 30.05
C VAL A 189 -14.07 10.12 28.55
N THR A 190 -13.21 11.04 28.11
CA THR A 190 -12.92 11.30 26.71
C THR A 190 -11.46 11.00 26.39
N LEU A 191 -11.23 10.55 25.15
CA LEU A 191 -9.91 10.23 24.63
C LEU A 191 -9.60 11.04 23.36
N SER A 192 -8.33 11.38 23.22
CA SER A 192 -7.73 11.86 21.96
C SER A 192 -6.66 10.89 21.48
N ILE A 193 -6.54 10.72 20.16
CA ILE A 193 -5.53 9.85 19.55
C ILE A 193 -4.76 10.65 18.51
N GLY A 194 -3.43 10.68 18.65
CA GLY A 194 -2.51 11.18 17.65
C GLY A 194 -1.72 10.02 17.03
N ILE A 195 -1.58 10.00 15.71
CA ILE A 195 -0.84 8.95 14.99
C ILE A 195 0.15 9.58 14.04
N GLY A 196 1.42 9.19 14.16
CA GLY A 196 2.47 9.49 13.18
C GLY A 196 2.46 8.41 12.09
N ALA A 197 1.82 8.72 10.97
CA ALA A 197 1.77 7.85 9.80
C ALA A 197 2.58 8.47 8.65
N GLU A 198 3.10 7.62 7.76
CA GLU A 198 3.77 8.02 6.51
C GLU A 198 5.13 8.73 6.69
N SER A 199 5.76 8.69 7.86
CA SER A 199 7.13 9.17 7.95
C SER A 199 8.08 8.24 7.19
N GLU A 200 8.86 8.77 6.24
CA GLU A 200 9.87 8.01 5.51
C GLU A 200 11.22 8.00 6.24
N LYS A 201 11.42 8.94 7.14
CA LYS A 201 12.65 9.10 7.93
C LYS A 201 12.33 9.17 9.41
N PHE A 202 13.31 8.78 10.23
CA PHE A 202 13.20 8.81 11.69
C PHE A 202 12.93 10.22 12.23
N ASP A 203 13.43 11.24 11.54
CA ASP A 203 13.30 12.65 11.93
C ASP A 203 11.91 13.25 11.63
N ASP A 204 11.05 12.51 10.90
CA ASP A 204 9.71 12.97 10.52
C ASP A 204 8.62 12.48 11.50
N CYS A 205 9.00 11.81 12.60
CA CYS A 205 8.08 11.23 13.59
C CYS A 205 7.82 12.16 14.78
#